data_00aaed4d9f755de318ef789414f87d27
#
_entry.id   00aaed4d9f755de318ef789414f87d27
#
_cell.length_a   1.000
_cell.length_b   1.000
_cell.length_c   1.000
_cell.angle_alpha   90.00
_cell.angle_beta   90.00
_cell.angle_gamma   90.00
#
_symmetry.space_group_name_H-M   'P 1'
#
loop_
_entity.id
_entity.type
_entity.pdbx_description
1 polymer ?
#
loop_
_entity_poly.entity_id
_entity_poly.type
_entity_poly.pdbx_seq_one_letter_code
_entity_poly.pdbx_strand_id
1 'polypeptide(L)'
;MEGMIFCCPLCGGALAREEHRAVCSQGHSFDIARQGYVHLLPVNKMHSKLPGDSREMVESRRRFLEAGYYEPFREELCRLAGECAQQLGSPTGEGLTLCDAGCGEGYYTQGLHQALPQAALCGFDISKLAVKAAAGKYKAIQFGVASSFAIPLPGESVQLLTDVFSPLAVEEFARVLAPGGYFLYAVPGERHLYGLKEILYQQPYENPHRETDYPGFRFV
;
A
#
# COMPACT_ATOMS: atom_id res chain seq x y z
N MET A 1 -17.28 -17.85 -6.88
CA MET A 1 -15.83 -17.53 -6.80
C MET A 1 -15.74 -16.10 -6.32
N GLU A 2 -15.05 -15.88 -5.24
CA GLU A 2 -14.86 -14.55 -4.66
C GLU A 2 -13.86 -13.77 -5.55
N GLY A 3 -14.28 -12.61 -6.07
CA GLY A 3 -13.42 -11.77 -6.91
C GLY A 3 -12.28 -11.18 -6.10
N MET A 4 -11.09 -11.13 -6.69
CA MET A 4 -9.96 -10.43 -6.10
C MET A 4 -9.93 -8.97 -6.57
N ILE A 5 -9.46 -8.06 -5.71
CA ILE A 5 -9.21 -6.66 -6.10
C ILE A 5 -8.04 -6.60 -7.09
N PHE A 6 -7.03 -7.45 -6.90
CA PHE A 6 -5.86 -7.54 -7.79
C PHE A 6 -6.21 -8.15 -9.15
N CYS A 7 -5.49 -7.69 -10.19
CA CYS A 7 -5.53 -8.26 -11.54
C CYS A 7 -4.22 -9.01 -11.86
N CYS A 8 -4.24 -9.74 -12.96
CA CYS A 8 -3.10 -10.50 -13.45
C CYS A 8 -1.98 -9.54 -13.91
N PRO A 9 -0.76 -9.61 -13.34
CA PRO A 9 0.34 -8.73 -13.71
C PRO A 9 0.92 -9.02 -15.11
N LEU A 10 0.49 -10.10 -15.78
CA LEU A 10 0.95 -10.50 -17.10
C LEU A 10 0.01 -10.07 -18.22
N CYS A 11 -1.30 -10.06 -17.97
CA CYS A 11 -2.29 -9.74 -19.01
C CYS A 11 -3.36 -8.73 -18.58
N GLY A 12 -3.33 -8.23 -17.34
CA GLY A 12 -4.32 -7.28 -16.81
C GLY A 12 -5.70 -7.89 -16.52
N GLY A 13 -5.93 -9.17 -16.83
CA GLY A 13 -7.20 -9.85 -16.63
C GLY A 13 -7.55 -10.04 -15.16
N ALA A 14 -8.86 -10.09 -14.84
CA ALA A 14 -9.33 -10.35 -13.48
C ALA A 14 -8.78 -11.68 -12.95
N LEU A 15 -8.46 -11.70 -11.64
CA LEU A 15 -8.04 -12.89 -10.93
C LEU A 15 -9.21 -13.49 -10.15
N ALA A 16 -9.41 -14.78 -10.29
CA ALA A 16 -10.31 -15.57 -9.47
C ALA A 16 -9.52 -16.38 -8.43
N ARG A 17 -10.00 -16.41 -7.21
CA ARG A 17 -9.40 -17.21 -6.14
C ARG A 17 -9.83 -18.66 -6.23
N GLU A 18 -8.86 -19.56 -6.30
CA GLU A 18 -9.00 -21.01 -6.19
C GLU A 18 -8.12 -21.48 -5.05
N GLU A 19 -8.64 -22.18 -4.06
CA GLU A 19 -7.93 -22.67 -2.85
C GLU A 19 -6.58 -21.97 -2.51
N HIS A 20 -5.51 -22.38 -3.18
CA HIS A 20 -4.14 -21.92 -2.92
C HIS A 20 -3.53 -21.10 -4.07
N ARG A 21 -4.32 -20.68 -5.05
CA ARG A 21 -3.85 -19.91 -6.20
C ARG A 21 -4.88 -18.89 -6.67
N ALA A 22 -4.38 -17.86 -7.33
CA ALA A 22 -5.17 -16.89 -8.08
C ALA A 22 -4.97 -17.14 -9.56
N VAL A 23 -6.03 -17.28 -10.35
CA VAL A 23 -5.96 -17.65 -11.78
C VAL A 23 -6.75 -16.66 -12.60
N CYS A 24 -6.21 -16.23 -13.76
CA CYS A 24 -6.95 -15.43 -14.74
C CYS A 24 -7.54 -16.29 -15.86
N SER A 25 -8.42 -15.72 -16.66
CA SER A 25 -9.06 -16.39 -17.80
C SER A 25 -8.10 -16.89 -18.89
N GLN A 26 -6.85 -16.34 -18.93
CA GLN A 26 -5.80 -16.79 -19.82
C GLN A 26 -4.92 -17.91 -19.23
N GLY A 27 -5.27 -18.44 -18.05
CA GLY A 27 -4.55 -19.52 -17.41
C GLY A 27 -3.28 -19.13 -16.65
N HIS A 28 -2.96 -17.83 -16.52
CA HIS A 28 -1.87 -17.42 -15.64
C HIS A 28 -2.26 -17.68 -14.19
N SER A 29 -1.33 -18.27 -13.43
CA SER A 29 -1.57 -18.72 -12.05
C SER A 29 -0.52 -18.14 -11.10
N PHE A 30 -0.96 -17.71 -9.92
CA PHE A 30 -0.13 -17.11 -8.88
C PHE A 30 -0.45 -17.73 -7.53
N ASP A 31 0.58 -18.11 -6.78
CA ASP A 31 0.41 -18.77 -5.49
C ASP A 31 -0.23 -17.85 -4.45
N ILE A 32 -1.20 -18.37 -3.73
CA ILE A 32 -1.74 -17.77 -2.51
C ILE A 32 -1.08 -18.49 -1.32
N ALA A 33 -0.31 -17.74 -0.54
CA ALA A 33 0.36 -18.27 0.63
C ALA A 33 -0.66 -18.67 1.73
N ARG A 34 -0.26 -19.56 2.65
CA ARG A 34 -1.08 -19.95 3.80
C ARG A 34 -1.58 -18.76 4.64
N GLN A 35 -0.85 -17.64 4.65
CA GLN A 35 -1.24 -16.41 5.32
C GLN A 35 -2.36 -15.65 4.60
N GLY A 36 -2.62 -15.94 3.33
CA GLY A 36 -3.69 -15.36 2.52
C GLY A 36 -3.24 -14.32 1.50
N TYR A 37 -1.96 -13.92 1.46
CA TYR A 37 -1.46 -13.01 0.43
C TYR A 37 -1.18 -13.73 -0.89
N VAL A 38 -1.30 -12.99 -2.00
CA VAL A 38 -0.95 -13.45 -3.35
C VAL A 38 0.42 -12.91 -3.78
N HIS A 39 1.23 -13.72 -4.48
CA HIS A 39 2.53 -13.29 -4.99
C HIS A 39 2.42 -12.87 -6.46
N LEU A 40 2.34 -11.56 -6.69
CA LEU A 40 2.10 -10.97 -8.02
C LEU A 40 3.35 -10.31 -8.63
N LEU A 41 4.51 -10.40 -7.97
CA LEU A 41 5.77 -9.89 -8.49
C LEU A 41 6.40 -10.93 -9.43
N PRO A 42 6.45 -10.69 -10.76
CA PRO A 42 7.06 -11.61 -11.70
C PRO A 42 8.57 -11.77 -11.45
N VAL A 43 9.09 -13.01 -11.58
CA VAL A 43 10.50 -13.34 -11.31
C VAL A 43 11.47 -12.50 -12.15
N ASN A 44 11.12 -12.19 -13.38
CA ASN A 44 11.93 -11.37 -14.30
C ASN A 44 11.96 -9.87 -13.92
N LYS A 45 11.12 -9.43 -13.00
CA LYS A 45 11.11 -8.06 -12.45
C LYS A 45 11.75 -7.97 -11.05
N MET A 46 12.32 -9.08 -10.56
CA MET A 46 13.02 -9.10 -9.28
C MET A 46 14.50 -8.74 -9.48
N HIS A 47 14.96 -7.63 -8.93
CA HIS A 47 16.37 -7.21 -8.96
C HIS A 47 17.24 -7.85 -7.86
N SER A 48 16.63 -8.59 -6.94
CA SER A 48 17.29 -9.36 -5.89
C SER A 48 16.47 -10.59 -5.53
N LYS A 49 17.09 -11.59 -4.88
CA LYS A 49 16.37 -12.80 -4.40
C LYS A 49 15.34 -12.51 -3.31
N LEU A 50 15.53 -11.45 -2.53
CA LEU A 50 14.64 -10.97 -1.47
C LEU A 50 14.59 -9.43 -1.56
N PRO A 51 13.75 -8.88 -2.45
CA PRO A 51 13.58 -7.43 -2.53
C PRO A 51 12.85 -6.90 -1.27
N GLY A 52 13.16 -5.66 -0.89
CA GLY A 52 12.57 -4.99 0.27
C GLY A 52 13.32 -5.27 1.58
N ASP A 53 12.63 -5.07 2.69
CA ASP A 53 13.21 -5.10 4.03
C ASP A 53 13.66 -6.49 4.48
N SER A 54 14.74 -6.54 5.26
CA SER A 54 15.16 -7.75 5.98
C SER A 54 14.17 -8.10 7.09
N ARG A 55 14.27 -9.32 7.63
CA ARG A 55 13.44 -9.75 8.77
C ARG A 55 13.62 -8.82 9.97
N GLU A 56 14.85 -8.46 10.29
CA GLU A 56 15.17 -7.58 11.42
C GLU A 56 14.59 -6.18 11.23
N MET A 57 14.62 -5.64 10.01
CA MET A 57 13.98 -4.36 9.68
C MET A 57 12.46 -4.42 9.88
N VAL A 58 11.79 -5.46 9.37
CA VAL A 58 10.34 -5.65 9.54
C VAL A 58 9.98 -5.80 11.02
N GLU A 59 10.72 -6.62 11.78
CA GLU A 59 10.46 -6.84 13.22
C GLU A 59 10.73 -5.57 14.04
N SER A 60 11.77 -4.79 13.71
CA SER A 60 12.11 -3.54 14.40
C SER A 60 11.08 -2.45 14.11
N ARG A 61 10.65 -2.32 12.86
CA ARG A 61 9.57 -1.40 12.48
C ARG A 61 8.27 -1.75 13.19
N ARG A 62 7.91 -3.03 13.23
CA ARG A 62 6.72 -3.48 13.95
C ARG A 62 6.75 -3.06 15.42
N ARG A 63 7.82 -3.39 16.14
CA ARG A 63 7.94 -3.02 17.56
C ARG A 63 7.80 -1.51 17.77
N PHE A 64 8.41 -0.72 16.87
CA PHE A 64 8.34 0.73 16.93
C PHE A 64 6.91 1.26 16.69
N LEU A 65 6.22 0.76 15.66
CA LEU A 65 4.85 1.16 15.35
C LEU A 65 3.85 0.67 16.40
N GLU A 66 3.99 -0.56 16.89
CA GLU A 66 3.15 -1.11 17.97
C GLU A 66 3.37 -0.42 19.32
N ALA A 67 4.50 0.24 19.53
CA ALA A 67 4.74 1.09 20.70
C ALA A 67 3.99 2.43 20.65
N GLY A 68 3.25 2.72 19.55
CA GLY A 68 2.36 3.87 19.43
C GLY A 68 3.04 5.18 19.02
N TYR A 69 4.33 5.19 18.71
CA TYR A 69 5.04 6.43 18.35
C TYR A 69 4.47 7.12 17.10
N TYR A 70 3.81 6.38 16.21
CA TYR A 70 3.17 6.89 15.00
C TYR A 70 1.64 6.82 15.06
N GLU A 71 1.06 6.59 16.23
CA GLU A 71 -0.39 6.57 16.41
C GLU A 71 -1.06 7.89 16.01
N PRO A 72 -0.55 9.08 16.44
CA PRO A 72 -1.17 10.35 16.02
C PRO A 72 -1.14 10.56 14.50
N PHE A 73 -0.07 10.10 13.83
CA PHE A 73 0.01 10.15 12.37
C PHE A 73 -1.00 9.19 11.72
N ARG A 74 -1.15 7.98 12.25
CA ARG A 74 -2.14 7.00 11.76
C ARG A 74 -3.57 7.51 11.93
N GLU A 75 -3.88 8.13 13.07
CA GLU A 75 -5.18 8.75 13.34
C GLU A 75 -5.48 9.85 12.32
N GLU A 76 -4.51 10.72 12.03
CA GLU A 76 -4.69 11.79 11.06
C GLU A 76 -4.86 11.24 9.62
N LEU A 77 -4.08 10.24 9.23
CA LEU A 77 -4.26 9.55 7.93
C LEU A 77 -5.68 8.97 7.81
N CYS A 78 -6.17 8.32 8.86
CA CYS A 78 -7.52 7.75 8.90
C CYS A 78 -8.61 8.84 8.85
N ARG A 79 -8.40 9.97 9.54
CA ARG A 79 -9.29 11.12 9.50
C ARG A 79 -9.39 11.69 8.08
N LEU A 80 -8.26 11.92 7.42
CA LEU A 80 -8.21 12.41 6.03
C LEU A 80 -8.86 11.42 5.06
N ALA A 81 -8.62 10.12 5.23
CA ALA A 81 -9.27 9.08 4.43
C ALA A 81 -10.80 9.11 4.58
N GLY A 82 -11.29 9.32 5.80
CA GLY A 82 -12.73 9.50 6.08
C GLY A 82 -13.31 10.74 5.41
N GLU A 83 -12.61 11.86 5.42
CA GLU A 83 -13.03 13.08 4.71
C GLU A 83 -13.08 12.88 3.19
N CYS A 84 -12.06 12.23 2.61
CA CYS A 84 -12.07 11.88 1.21
C CYS A 84 -13.27 10.97 0.85
N ALA A 85 -13.52 9.95 1.66
CA ALA A 85 -14.67 9.05 1.46
C ALA A 85 -16.01 9.79 1.57
N GLN A 86 -16.15 10.74 2.49
CA GLN A 86 -17.32 11.59 2.59
C GLN A 86 -17.52 12.46 1.34
N GLN A 87 -16.45 13.05 0.80
CA GLN A 87 -16.51 13.83 -0.44
C GLN A 87 -16.84 12.96 -1.66
N LEU A 88 -16.46 11.68 -1.64
CA LEU A 88 -16.85 10.68 -2.65
C LEU A 88 -18.29 10.16 -2.44
N GLY A 89 -19.03 10.68 -1.47
CA GLY A 89 -20.42 10.29 -1.17
C GLY A 89 -20.56 8.96 -0.44
N SER A 90 -19.49 8.42 0.12
CA SER A 90 -19.49 7.14 0.82
C SER A 90 -18.74 7.19 2.16
N PRO A 91 -19.34 7.76 3.21
CA PRO A 91 -18.68 7.96 4.52
C PRO A 91 -18.20 6.67 5.19
N THR A 92 -18.79 5.53 4.87
CA THR A 92 -18.42 4.21 5.42
C THR A 92 -17.48 3.43 4.48
N GLY A 93 -17.23 3.98 3.28
CA GLY A 93 -16.44 3.35 2.23
C GLY A 93 -17.21 2.34 1.36
N GLU A 94 -18.53 2.24 1.49
CA GLU A 94 -19.33 1.33 0.67
C GLU A 94 -19.18 1.64 -0.83
N GLY A 95 -18.84 0.61 -1.62
CA GLY A 95 -18.59 0.75 -3.05
C GLY A 95 -17.25 1.42 -3.43
N LEU A 96 -16.43 1.81 -2.44
CA LEU A 96 -15.08 2.33 -2.69
C LEU A 96 -14.05 1.19 -2.68
N THR A 97 -13.07 1.32 -3.57
CA THR A 97 -11.85 0.53 -3.53
C THR A 97 -10.71 1.40 -3.00
N LEU A 98 -10.06 0.94 -1.94
CA LEU A 98 -8.88 1.56 -1.34
C LEU A 98 -7.64 0.72 -1.64
N CYS A 99 -6.53 1.37 -1.91
CA CYS A 99 -5.24 0.72 -2.09
C CYS A 99 -4.16 1.40 -1.25
N ASP A 100 -3.46 0.62 -0.43
CA ASP A 100 -2.29 1.08 0.32
C ASP A 100 -1.01 0.58 -0.38
N ALA A 101 -0.33 1.49 -1.09
CA ALA A 101 0.86 1.22 -1.87
C ALA A 101 2.10 1.28 -0.96
N GLY A 102 2.91 0.21 -0.94
CA GLY A 102 4.01 0.10 0.01
C GLY A 102 3.53 -0.12 1.45
N CYS A 103 2.50 -0.96 1.61
CA CYS A 103 1.78 -1.16 2.88
C CYS A 103 2.63 -1.73 4.03
N GLY A 104 3.85 -2.20 3.73
CA GLY A 104 4.70 -2.84 4.72
C GLY A 104 4.01 -4.00 5.44
N GLU A 105 4.00 -3.95 6.76
CA GLU A 105 3.34 -4.93 7.63
C GLU A 105 1.86 -4.64 7.93
N GLY A 106 1.28 -3.66 7.22
CA GLY A 106 -0.15 -3.35 7.25
C GLY A 106 -0.61 -2.49 8.42
N TYR A 107 0.29 -1.77 9.10
CA TYR A 107 -0.05 -0.93 10.26
C TYR A 107 -1.03 0.19 9.89
N TYR A 108 -0.73 0.92 8.82
CA TYR A 108 -1.63 1.99 8.31
C TYR A 108 -2.83 1.41 7.58
N THR A 109 -2.62 0.34 6.80
CA THR A 109 -3.70 -0.37 6.09
C THR A 109 -4.80 -0.83 7.04
N GLN A 110 -4.45 -1.34 8.23
CA GLN A 110 -5.42 -1.72 9.25
C GLN A 110 -6.18 -0.51 9.82
N GLY A 111 -5.51 0.62 10.02
CA GLY A 111 -6.17 1.87 10.44
C GLY A 111 -7.22 2.31 9.41
N LEU A 112 -6.86 2.30 8.13
CA LEU A 112 -7.76 2.62 7.02
C LEU A 112 -8.97 1.68 6.97
N HIS A 113 -8.76 0.37 7.18
CA HIS A 113 -9.86 -0.60 7.24
C HIS A 113 -10.81 -0.35 8.42
N GLN A 114 -10.28 0.07 9.56
CA GLN A 114 -11.10 0.43 10.71
C GLN A 114 -11.91 1.72 10.49
N ALA A 115 -11.31 2.71 9.81
CA ALA A 115 -11.96 3.97 9.48
C ALA A 115 -13.05 3.80 8.40
N LEU A 116 -12.82 2.93 7.42
CA LEU A 116 -13.71 2.68 6.28
C LEU A 116 -14.01 1.18 6.14
N PRO A 117 -14.80 0.60 7.06
CA PRO A 117 -14.95 -0.84 7.18
C PRO A 117 -15.73 -1.50 6.04
N GLN A 118 -16.45 -0.72 5.23
CA GLN A 118 -17.22 -1.21 4.09
C GLN A 118 -16.48 -1.07 2.75
N ALA A 119 -15.30 -0.46 2.76
CA ALA A 119 -14.48 -0.34 1.56
C ALA A 119 -13.82 -1.68 1.19
N ALA A 120 -13.72 -1.93 -0.11
CA ALA A 120 -12.86 -2.99 -0.62
C ALA A 120 -11.39 -2.52 -0.50
N LEU A 121 -10.63 -3.08 0.45
CA LEU A 121 -9.29 -2.65 0.76
C LEU A 121 -8.24 -3.68 0.37
N CYS A 122 -7.22 -3.25 -0.36
CA CYS A 122 -6.01 -4.01 -0.58
C CYS A 122 -4.76 -3.24 -0.17
N GLY A 123 -3.71 -3.98 0.16
CA GLY A 123 -2.37 -3.43 0.36
C GLY A 123 -1.33 -4.28 -0.37
N PHE A 124 -0.30 -3.65 -0.89
CA PHE A 124 0.81 -4.39 -1.48
C PHE A 124 2.17 -3.79 -1.09
N ASP A 125 3.17 -4.63 -1.07
CA ASP A 125 4.56 -4.24 -0.85
C ASP A 125 5.49 -5.16 -1.62
N ILE A 126 6.67 -4.68 -1.95
CA ILE A 126 7.71 -5.49 -2.59
C ILE A 126 8.34 -6.49 -1.61
N SER A 127 8.31 -6.19 -0.30
CA SER A 127 8.82 -7.03 0.76
C SER A 127 7.88 -8.19 1.07
N LYS A 128 8.20 -9.38 0.59
CA LYS A 128 7.46 -10.61 0.92
C LYS A 128 7.36 -10.85 2.42
N LEU A 129 8.37 -10.46 3.20
CA LEU A 129 8.37 -10.65 4.65
C LEU A 129 7.36 -9.73 5.34
N ALA A 130 7.29 -8.47 4.92
CA ALA A 130 6.33 -7.50 5.42
C ALA A 130 4.89 -7.92 5.07
N VAL A 131 4.61 -8.23 3.80
CA VAL A 131 3.30 -8.70 3.33
C VAL A 131 2.86 -9.99 4.03
N LYS A 132 3.79 -10.93 4.26
CA LYS A 132 3.51 -12.15 5.03
C LYS A 132 3.06 -11.82 6.46
N ALA A 133 3.67 -10.83 7.10
CA ALA A 133 3.31 -10.38 8.42
C ALA A 133 1.92 -9.72 8.43
N ALA A 134 1.65 -8.80 7.48
CA ALA A 134 0.38 -8.13 7.30
C ALA A 134 -0.78 -9.13 7.11
N ALA A 135 -0.67 -10.01 6.11
CA ALA A 135 -1.69 -11.02 5.81
C ALA A 135 -1.86 -12.08 6.91
N GLY A 136 -0.82 -12.31 7.71
CA GLY A 136 -0.89 -13.15 8.90
C GLY A 136 -1.79 -12.56 9.99
N LYS A 137 -1.77 -11.24 10.15
CA LYS A 137 -2.46 -10.50 11.21
C LYS A 137 -3.84 -9.99 10.79
N TYR A 138 -3.99 -9.46 9.58
CA TYR A 138 -5.19 -8.75 9.12
C TYR A 138 -5.94 -9.51 8.02
N LYS A 139 -6.84 -10.40 8.43
CA LYS A 139 -7.52 -11.38 7.54
C LYS A 139 -8.61 -10.80 6.64
N ALA A 140 -9.16 -9.64 7.01
CA ALA A 140 -10.21 -8.96 6.24
C ALA A 140 -9.68 -8.17 5.04
N ILE A 141 -8.36 -8.00 4.93
CA ILE A 141 -7.70 -7.18 3.92
C ILE A 141 -7.01 -8.07 2.89
N GLN A 142 -7.11 -7.72 1.61
CA GLN A 142 -6.38 -8.42 0.56
C GLN A 142 -4.95 -7.88 0.47
N PHE A 143 -3.96 -8.76 0.61
CA PHE A 143 -2.55 -8.39 0.49
C PHE A 143 -1.87 -9.06 -0.70
N GLY A 144 -0.96 -8.31 -1.35
CA GLY A 144 -0.18 -8.79 -2.48
C GLY A 144 1.31 -8.45 -2.38
N VAL A 145 2.18 -9.34 -2.86
CA VAL A 145 3.59 -8.99 -3.12
C VAL A 145 3.67 -8.42 -4.52
N ALA A 146 3.95 -7.11 -4.64
CA ALA A 146 3.97 -6.40 -5.91
C ALA A 146 4.90 -5.18 -5.83
N SER A 147 5.16 -4.55 -6.99
CA SER A 147 5.93 -3.31 -7.09
C SER A 147 5.01 -2.13 -7.37
N SER A 148 5.28 -0.98 -6.73
CA SER A 148 4.61 0.30 -7.03
C SER A 148 4.83 0.74 -8.49
N PHE A 149 5.92 0.30 -9.11
CA PHE A 149 6.23 0.60 -10.53
C PHE A 149 5.55 -0.37 -11.54
N ALA A 150 4.71 -1.27 -11.07
CA ALA A 150 3.88 -2.16 -11.90
C ALA A 150 2.75 -2.71 -11.02
N ILE A 151 1.78 -1.86 -10.72
CA ILE A 151 0.70 -2.14 -9.77
C ILE A 151 -0.29 -3.13 -10.41
N PRO A 152 -0.54 -4.29 -9.79
CA PRO A 152 -1.46 -5.28 -10.34
C PRO A 152 -2.92 -4.95 -9.99
N LEU A 153 -3.35 -3.76 -10.39
CA LEU A 153 -4.73 -3.28 -10.30
C LEU A 153 -5.18 -2.77 -11.66
N PRO A 154 -6.46 -2.90 -12.01
CA PRO A 154 -6.99 -2.28 -13.22
C PRO A 154 -6.80 -0.76 -13.23
N GLY A 155 -6.74 -0.15 -14.40
CA GLY A 155 -6.75 1.31 -14.51
C GLY A 155 -8.07 1.89 -13.96
N GLU A 156 -8.00 3.08 -13.37
CA GLU A 156 -9.16 3.84 -12.88
C GLU A 156 -10.07 3.06 -11.91
N SER A 157 -9.49 2.10 -11.15
CA SER A 157 -10.25 1.20 -10.29
C SER A 157 -10.18 1.55 -8.79
N VAL A 158 -9.32 2.48 -8.40
CA VAL A 158 -9.09 2.88 -7.00
C VAL A 158 -9.64 4.27 -6.75
N GLN A 159 -10.51 4.43 -5.77
CA GLN A 159 -11.05 5.74 -5.39
C GLN A 159 -10.22 6.44 -4.32
N LEU A 160 -9.50 5.67 -3.50
CA LEU A 160 -8.58 6.23 -2.52
C LEU A 160 -7.28 5.43 -2.52
N LEU A 161 -6.18 6.09 -2.88
CA LEU A 161 -4.83 5.54 -2.88
C LEU A 161 -4.04 6.16 -1.72
N THR A 162 -3.32 5.36 -0.97
CA THR A 162 -2.36 5.84 0.03
C THR A 162 -0.95 5.39 -0.31
N ASP A 163 0.04 6.25 -0.04
CA ASP A 163 1.47 5.94 -0.06
C ASP A 163 2.13 6.62 1.12
N VAL A 164 2.57 5.82 2.09
CA VAL A 164 3.19 6.30 3.32
C VAL A 164 4.65 5.87 3.38
N PHE A 165 5.56 6.83 3.19
CA PHE A 165 7.01 6.62 3.25
C PHE A 165 7.55 5.56 2.26
N SER A 166 6.88 5.38 1.13
CA SER A 166 7.21 4.42 0.10
C SER A 166 7.67 5.14 -1.19
N PRO A 167 8.27 4.44 -2.16
CA PRO A 167 8.68 5.05 -3.41
C PRO A 167 7.49 5.48 -4.26
N LEU A 168 7.47 6.76 -4.64
CA LEU A 168 6.44 7.35 -5.49
C LEU A 168 6.57 6.86 -6.95
N ALA A 169 5.50 6.28 -7.49
CA ALA A 169 5.38 5.83 -8.87
C ALA A 169 4.24 6.59 -9.56
N VAL A 170 4.47 7.88 -9.89
CA VAL A 170 3.46 8.84 -10.35
C VAL A 170 2.58 8.29 -11.48
N GLU A 171 3.20 7.71 -12.51
CA GLU A 171 2.48 7.19 -13.70
C GLU A 171 1.55 6.02 -13.33
N GLU A 172 2.02 5.08 -12.52
CA GLU A 172 1.21 3.95 -12.06
C GLU A 172 0.11 4.37 -11.09
N PHE A 173 0.40 5.33 -10.21
CA PHE A 173 -0.59 5.87 -9.28
C PHE A 173 -1.70 6.62 -10.05
N ALA A 174 -1.33 7.45 -11.03
CA ALA A 174 -2.30 8.11 -11.91
C ALA A 174 -3.10 7.09 -12.74
N ARG A 175 -2.47 5.99 -13.18
CA ARG A 175 -3.15 4.95 -13.97
C ARG A 175 -4.24 4.22 -13.19
N VAL A 176 -3.97 3.87 -11.92
CA VAL A 176 -4.90 3.07 -11.11
C VAL A 176 -5.97 3.90 -10.43
N LEU A 177 -5.69 5.19 -10.17
CA LEU A 177 -6.63 6.07 -9.50
C LEU A 177 -7.80 6.43 -10.44
N ALA A 178 -9.01 6.29 -9.95
CA ALA A 178 -10.21 6.67 -10.67
C ALA A 178 -10.29 8.21 -10.86
N PRO A 179 -10.87 8.73 -11.95
CA PRO A 179 -11.11 10.15 -12.10
C PRO A 179 -11.88 10.73 -10.90
N GLY A 180 -11.34 11.79 -10.29
CA GLY A 180 -11.90 12.37 -9.09
C GLY A 180 -11.60 11.62 -7.80
N GLY A 181 -10.82 10.54 -7.84
CA GLY A 181 -10.31 9.84 -6.67
C GLY A 181 -9.23 10.64 -5.93
N TYR A 182 -8.92 10.22 -4.72
CA TYR A 182 -7.95 10.89 -3.84
C TYR A 182 -6.68 10.09 -3.68
N PHE A 183 -5.55 10.80 -3.66
CA PHE A 183 -4.24 10.26 -3.35
C PHE A 183 -3.69 10.90 -2.08
N LEU A 184 -3.60 10.14 -1.00
CA LEU A 184 -2.98 10.54 0.25
C LEU A 184 -1.51 10.13 0.26
N TYR A 185 -0.63 11.10 0.16
CA TYR A 185 0.81 10.89 0.05
C TYR A 185 1.55 11.49 1.24
N ALA A 186 2.28 10.66 1.97
CA ALA A 186 3.08 11.07 3.10
C ALA A 186 4.56 10.79 2.88
N VAL A 187 5.37 11.84 3.00
CA VAL A 187 6.83 11.79 2.85
C VAL A 187 7.53 12.47 4.02
N PRO A 188 8.79 12.09 4.32
CA PRO A 188 9.57 12.80 5.30
C PRO A 188 9.77 14.27 4.88
N GLY A 189 9.32 15.20 5.72
CA GLY A 189 9.65 16.62 5.56
C GLY A 189 11.13 16.90 5.83
N GLU A 190 11.57 18.12 5.56
CA GLU A 190 12.99 18.53 5.66
C GLU A 190 13.58 18.21 7.04
N ARG A 191 12.85 18.46 8.10
CA ARG A 191 13.27 18.23 9.49
C ARG A 191 12.76 16.94 10.11
N HIS A 192 12.24 16.02 9.31
CA HIS A 192 11.76 14.74 9.82
C HIS A 192 12.87 13.98 10.54
N LEU A 193 12.62 13.60 11.79
CA LEU A 193 13.58 12.94 12.71
C LEU A 193 14.88 13.71 12.91
N TYR A 194 14.89 15.05 12.76
CA TYR A 194 16.10 15.84 12.87
C TYR A 194 16.76 15.70 14.25
N GLY A 195 15.98 15.71 15.34
CA GLY A 195 16.49 15.49 16.69
C GLY A 195 17.18 14.12 16.88
N LEU A 196 16.69 13.06 16.17
CA LEU A 196 17.39 11.78 16.15
C LEU A 196 18.70 11.87 15.37
N LYS A 197 18.72 12.62 14.26
CA LYS A 197 19.95 12.85 13.49
C LYS A 197 21.00 13.62 14.29
N GLU A 198 20.62 14.56 15.15
CA GLU A 198 21.52 15.27 16.06
C GLU A 198 22.23 14.34 17.05
N ILE A 199 21.57 13.23 17.43
CA ILE A 199 22.18 12.23 18.33
C ILE A 199 23.09 11.26 17.56
N LEU A 200 22.71 10.90 16.33
CA LEU A 200 23.37 9.83 15.58
C LEU A 200 24.52 10.31 14.68
N TYR A 201 24.48 11.56 14.23
CA TYR A 201 25.43 12.08 13.25
C TYR A 201 26.24 13.25 13.83
N GLN A 202 27.54 13.27 13.54
CA GLN A 202 28.40 14.39 13.92
C GLN A 202 27.99 15.70 13.22
N GLN A 203 27.46 15.60 12.01
CA GLN A 203 26.90 16.70 11.23
C GLN A 203 25.49 16.33 10.81
N PRO A 204 24.46 16.70 11.57
CA PRO A 204 23.08 16.44 11.21
C PRO A 204 22.71 17.21 9.95
N TYR A 205 21.89 16.60 9.10
CA TYR A 205 21.46 17.17 7.83
C TYR A 205 19.95 17.15 7.71
N GLU A 206 19.38 18.13 7.03
CA GLU A 206 17.98 18.16 6.65
C GLU A 206 17.73 17.26 5.44
N ASN A 207 16.52 16.70 5.34
CA ASN A 207 16.13 15.97 4.14
C ASN A 207 15.98 16.96 2.97
N PRO A 208 16.21 16.53 1.72
CA PRO A 208 15.97 17.40 0.57
C PRO A 208 14.49 17.79 0.50
N HIS A 209 14.24 19.04 0.10
CA HIS A 209 12.89 19.47 -0.24
C HIS A 209 12.33 18.57 -1.36
N ARG A 210 11.07 18.16 -1.23
CA ARG A 210 10.37 17.41 -2.28
C ARG A 210 9.33 18.30 -2.93
N GLU A 211 9.39 18.35 -4.24
CA GLU A 211 8.31 18.93 -5.03
C GLU A 211 7.04 18.11 -4.82
N THR A 212 5.91 18.80 -4.85
CA THR A 212 4.57 18.20 -4.64
C THR A 212 3.65 18.38 -5.84
N ASP A 213 4.15 18.97 -6.92
CA ASP A 213 3.42 19.10 -8.18
C ASP A 213 3.71 17.89 -9.06
N TYR A 214 2.71 17.03 -9.20
CA TYR A 214 2.83 15.78 -9.96
C TYR A 214 1.85 15.77 -11.13
N PRO A 215 2.31 15.41 -12.35
CA PRO A 215 1.43 15.31 -13.52
C PRO A 215 0.23 14.39 -13.26
N GLY A 216 -0.97 14.88 -13.59
CA GLY A 216 -2.21 14.13 -13.38
C GLY A 216 -2.87 14.29 -12.01
N PHE A 217 -2.21 14.95 -11.05
CA PHE A 217 -2.74 15.22 -9.72
C PHE A 217 -2.94 16.72 -9.51
N ARG A 218 -3.95 17.06 -8.72
CA ARG A 218 -4.19 18.42 -8.23
C ARG A 218 -4.18 18.41 -6.70
N PHE A 219 -3.43 19.31 -6.12
CA PHE A 219 -3.47 19.55 -4.68
C PHE A 219 -4.86 20.03 -4.25
N VAL A 220 -5.38 19.49 -3.15
CA VAL A 220 -6.67 19.85 -2.56
C VAL A 220 -6.52 20.14 -1.08
#